data_aa6da03a14bb6ae5c07fb0ca65f93560
#
_entry.id   aa6da03a14bb6ae5c07fb0ca65f93560
#
_cell.length_a   1.000
_cell.length_b   1.000
_cell.length_c   1.000
_cell.angle_alpha   90.00
_cell.angle_beta   90.00
_cell.angle_gamma   90.00
#
_symmetry.space_group_name_H-M   'P 1'
#
loop_
_entity.id
_entity.type
_entity.pdbx_description
1 polymer ?
#
loop_
_entity_poly.entity_id
_entity_poly.type
_entity_poly.pdbx_seq_one_letter_code
_entity_poly.pdbx_strand_id
1 'polypeptide(L)'
;FSNHIFFLLAALASCAVFLAYRLLAVARDKLPACLLRLDYAGVLNFFDAIGLGVFSVSGVNVALEGGFADNPLLAVTVGVLTGIGGGMVRDLLNGEIPSVLRKNVYALAAILGAGAYYLLAHSALPAFASVLLACSLTIGLRLAATYFRWHLPRPNPRG
;
A
#
# COMPACT_ATOMS: atom_id res chain seq x y z
N PHE A 1 18.46 11.35 -0.45
CA PHE A 1 17.83 11.97 -1.65
C PHE A 1 18.85 12.25 -2.77
N SER A 2 19.88 11.41 -2.94
CA SER A 2 20.92 11.62 -3.96
C SER A 2 20.55 11.06 -5.34
N ASN A 3 19.44 10.39 -5.51
CA ASN A 3 19.10 9.77 -6.79
C ASN A 3 17.95 10.53 -7.47
N HIS A 4 18.32 11.51 -8.32
CA HIS A 4 17.40 12.23 -9.21
C HIS A 4 16.56 11.29 -10.08
N ILE A 5 17.01 10.04 -10.26
CA ILE A 5 16.34 8.99 -11.04
C ILE A 5 14.96 8.66 -10.45
N PHE A 6 14.83 8.52 -9.13
CA PHE A 6 13.52 8.24 -8.49
C PHE A 6 12.54 9.39 -8.66
N PHE A 7 13.01 10.63 -8.57
CA PHE A 7 12.18 11.80 -8.81
C PHE A 7 11.72 11.86 -10.27
N LEU A 8 12.63 11.63 -11.22
CA LEU A 8 12.29 11.58 -12.65
C LEU A 8 11.30 10.45 -12.96
N LEU A 9 11.50 9.25 -12.40
CA LEU A 9 10.56 8.14 -12.58
C LEU A 9 9.17 8.46 -12.03
N ALA A 10 9.08 9.06 -10.84
CA ALA A 10 7.81 9.46 -10.27
C ALA A 10 7.12 10.55 -11.12
N ALA A 11 7.86 11.54 -11.60
CA ALA A 11 7.35 12.59 -12.47
C ALA A 11 6.87 12.04 -13.82
N LEU A 12 7.65 11.14 -14.44
CA LEU A 12 7.28 10.47 -15.69
C LEU A 12 6.04 9.58 -15.51
N ALA A 13 5.95 8.81 -14.42
CA ALA A 13 4.80 7.99 -14.13
C ALA A 13 3.54 8.85 -13.94
N SER A 14 3.63 9.96 -13.19
CA SER A 14 2.52 10.90 -13.00
C SER A 14 2.07 11.52 -14.31
N CYS A 15 3.02 11.93 -15.15
CA CYS A 15 2.76 12.52 -16.47
C CYS A 15 2.10 11.49 -17.40
N ALA A 16 2.58 10.25 -17.40
CA ALA A 16 2.01 9.15 -18.20
C ALA A 16 0.56 8.84 -17.78
N VAL A 17 0.27 8.77 -16.48
CA VAL A 17 -1.09 8.56 -15.97
C VAL A 17 -2.01 9.71 -16.35
N PHE A 18 -1.54 10.95 -16.21
CA PHE A 18 -2.32 12.13 -16.59
C PHE A 18 -2.62 12.16 -18.09
N LEU A 19 -1.62 11.85 -18.93
CA LEU A 19 -1.77 11.80 -20.37
C LEU A 19 -2.73 10.66 -20.78
N ALA A 20 -2.58 9.47 -20.18
CA ALA A 20 -3.48 8.35 -20.41
C ALA A 20 -4.91 8.71 -20.03
N TYR A 21 -5.13 9.37 -18.90
CA TYR A 21 -6.44 9.84 -18.49
C TYR A 21 -7.05 10.83 -19.50
N ARG A 22 -6.25 11.80 -19.98
CA ARG A 22 -6.71 12.74 -21.01
C ARG A 22 -7.07 12.05 -22.31
N LEU A 23 -6.22 11.11 -22.77
CA LEU A 23 -6.50 10.35 -23.99
C LEU A 23 -7.76 9.50 -23.88
N LEU A 24 -7.95 8.83 -22.72
CA LEU A 24 -9.16 8.06 -22.42
C LEU A 24 -10.40 8.97 -22.32
N ALA A 25 -10.28 10.15 -21.74
CA ALA A 25 -11.39 11.11 -21.66
C ALA A 25 -11.82 11.61 -23.05
N VAL A 26 -10.86 11.85 -23.94
CA VAL A 26 -11.15 12.24 -25.35
C VAL A 26 -11.69 11.06 -26.16
N ALA A 27 -11.23 9.83 -25.88
CA ALA A 27 -11.67 8.62 -26.58
C ALA A 27 -12.98 8.02 -26.00
N ARG A 28 -13.53 8.60 -24.94
CA ARG A 28 -14.69 8.08 -24.20
C ARG A 28 -15.91 7.81 -25.08
N ASP A 29 -16.13 8.65 -26.09
CA ASP A 29 -17.25 8.50 -27.04
C ASP A 29 -17.07 7.34 -28.04
N LYS A 30 -15.84 6.78 -28.12
CA LYS A 30 -15.49 5.72 -29.07
C LYS A 30 -15.15 4.38 -28.37
N LEU A 31 -15.09 4.35 -27.03
CA LEU A 31 -14.75 3.15 -26.29
C LEU A 31 -15.97 2.27 -26.04
N PRO A 32 -15.82 0.92 -26.21
CA PRO A 32 -16.89 -0.01 -25.89
C PRO A 32 -17.25 0.05 -24.40
N ALA A 33 -18.53 -0.07 -24.09
CA ALA A 33 -19.10 0.00 -22.74
C ALA A 33 -18.44 -0.98 -21.72
N CYS A 34 -17.76 -2.02 -22.20
CA CYS A 34 -17.01 -2.97 -21.39
C CYS A 34 -15.76 -2.34 -20.73
N LEU A 35 -15.05 -1.44 -21.42
CA LEU A 35 -13.90 -0.72 -20.88
C LEU A 35 -14.30 0.42 -19.92
N LEU A 36 -15.48 0.98 -20.10
CA LEU A 36 -16.06 1.99 -19.20
C LEU A 36 -16.53 1.40 -17.86
N ARG A 37 -16.67 0.07 -17.78
CA ARG A 37 -16.99 -0.67 -16.55
C ARG A 37 -15.76 -1.12 -15.76
N LEU A 38 -14.55 -0.68 -16.10
CA LEU A 38 -13.40 -0.85 -15.22
C LEU A 38 -13.76 -0.17 -13.89
N ASP A 39 -13.96 -1.00 -12.89
CA ASP A 39 -14.22 -0.55 -11.53
C ASP A 39 -12.98 0.21 -11.03
N TYR A 40 -13.00 1.53 -11.24
CA TYR A 40 -11.91 2.44 -10.84
C TYR A 40 -11.52 2.22 -9.38
N ALA A 41 -12.50 1.96 -8.52
CA ALA A 41 -12.25 1.68 -7.11
C ALA A 41 -11.51 0.34 -6.93
N GLY A 42 -11.81 -0.68 -7.73
CA GLY A 42 -11.11 -1.97 -7.71
C GLY A 42 -9.65 -1.83 -8.14
N VAL A 43 -9.41 -1.12 -9.24
CA VAL A 43 -8.05 -0.85 -9.76
C VAL A 43 -7.24 -0.06 -8.74
N LEU A 44 -7.82 1.01 -8.18
CA LEU A 44 -7.17 1.83 -7.15
C LEU A 44 -6.83 1.00 -5.91
N ASN A 45 -7.74 0.16 -5.43
CA ASN A 45 -7.51 -0.73 -4.29
C ASN A 45 -6.42 -1.75 -4.57
N PHE A 46 -6.30 -2.24 -5.81
CA PHE A 46 -5.23 -3.18 -6.19
C PHE A 46 -3.85 -2.54 -6.13
N PHE A 47 -3.69 -1.36 -6.74
CA PHE A 47 -2.43 -0.63 -6.68
C PHE A 47 -2.09 -0.15 -5.27
N ASP A 48 -3.09 0.24 -4.48
CA ASP A 48 -2.94 0.58 -3.08
C ASP A 48 -2.43 -0.61 -2.25
N ALA A 49 -2.95 -1.82 -2.51
CA ALA A 49 -2.49 -3.03 -1.83
C ALA A 49 -1.02 -3.34 -2.14
N ILE A 50 -0.59 -3.17 -3.41
CA ILE A 50 0.81 -3.34 -3.82
C ILE A 50 1.68 -2.30 -3.11
N GLY A 51 1.27 -1.03 -3.15
CA GLY A 51 1.99 0.06 -2.49
C GLY A 51 2.14 -0.19 -0.98
N LEU A 52 1.06 -0.62 -0.33
CA LEU A 52 1.08 -0.96 1.10
C LEU A 52 2.14 -2.02 1.41
N GLY A 53 2.19 -3.12 0.63
CA GLY A 53 3.16 -4.20 0.82
C GLY A 53 4.60 -3.72 0.64
N VAL A 54 4.88 -3.07 -0.50
CA VAL A 54 6.23 -2.61 -0.84
C VAL A 54 6.74 -1.57 0.15
N PHE A 55 5.92 -0.57 0.50
CA PHE A 55 6.34 0.50 1.40
C PHE A 55 6.43 0.05 2.85
N SER A 56 5.59 -0.90 3.31
CA SER A 56 5.73 -1.47 4.66
C SER A 56 7.05 -2.21 4.80
N VAL A 57 7.42 -3.04 3.83
CA VAL A 57 8.70 -3.76 3.81
C VAL A 57 9.88 -2.79 3.72
N SER A 58 9.80 -1.80 2.83
CA SER A 58 10.84 -0.78 2.68
C SER A 58 11.05 0.03 3.95
N GLY A 59 9.99 0.40 4.66
CA GLY A 59 10.07 1.12 5.92
C GLY A 59 10.76 0.32 7.02
N VAL A 60 10.46 -0.98 7.15
CA VAL A 60 11.18 -1.87 8.08
C VAL A 60 12.65 -1.96 7.70
N ASN A 61 12.96 -2.15 6.41
CA ASN A 61 14.35 -2.25 5.95
C ASN A 61 15.16 -1.00 6.29
N VAL A 62 14.59 0.18 6.07
CA VAL A 62 15.23 1.47 6.46
C VAL A 62 15.51 1.53 7.95
N ALA A 63 14.60 1.03 8.80
CA ALA A 63 14.82 0.98 10.24
C ALA A 63 15.95 0.00 10.62
N LEU A 64 16.01 -1.17 9.96
CA LEU A 64 17.09 -2.15 10.17
C LEU A 64 18.45 -1.58 9.77
N GLU A 65 18.55 -0.96 8.60
CA GLU A 65 19.77 -0.31 8.10
C GLU A 65 20.18 0.90 8.97
N GLY A 66 19.20 1.57 9.58
CA GLY A 66 19.41 2.68 10.52
C GLY A 66 19.96 2.27 11.90
N GLY A 67 20.21 0.99 12.12
CA GLY A 67 20.76 0.47 13.37
C GLY A 67 19.72 0.12 14.43
N PHE A 68 18.45 0.03 14.08
CA PHE A 68 17.35 -0.32 15.00
C PHE A 68 16.91 -1.79 14.88
N ALA A 69 17.85 -2.66 14.49
CA ALA A 69 17.57 -4.09 14.32
C ALA A 69 17.11 -4.77 15.62
N ASP A 70 17.62 -4.33 16.76
CA ASP A 70 17.28 -4.88 18.08
C ASP A 70 15.95 -4.36 18.65
N ASN A 71 15.28 -3.43 17.94
CA ASN A 71 14.00 -2.86 18.37
C ASN A 71 12.86 -3.21 17.40
N PRO A 72 12.22 -4.37 17.59
CA PRO A 72 11.15 -4.83 16.69
C PRO A 72 9.96 -3.88 16.64
N LEU A 73 9.61 -3.27 17.78
CA LEU A 73 8.48 -2.35 17.85
C LEU A 73 8.71 -1.12 16.98
N LEU A 74 9.91 -0.54 17.07
CA LEU A 74 10.26 0.64 16.27
C LEU A 74 10.32 0.28 14.79
N ALA A 75 11.00 -0.81 14.42
CA ALA A 75 11.13 -1.23 13.02
C ALA A 75 9.76 -1.50 12.37
N VAL A 76 8.89 -2.23 13.06
CA VAL A 76 7.52 -2.51 12.56
C VAL A 76 6.71 -1.23 12.49
N THR A 77 6.80 -0.33 13.48
CA THR A 77 6.07 0.94 13.47
C THR A 77 6.48 1.82 12.29
N VAL A 78 7.77 1.93 12.01
CA VAL A 78 8.28 2.68 10.84
C VAL A 78 7.76 2.06 9.55
N GLY A 79 7.77 0.73 9.44
CA GLY A 79 7.21 0.02 8.29
C GLY A 79 5.72 0.29 8.08
N VAL A 80 4.94 0.19 9.15
CA VAL A 80 3.50 0.46 9.11
C VAL A 80 3.21 1.91 8.70
N LEU A 81 3.85 2.88 9.34
CA LEU A 81 3.67 4.29 9.02
C LEU A 81 4.06 4.63 7.58
N THR A 82 5.16 4.05 7.09
CA THR A 82 5.59 4.22 5.70
C THR A 82 4.58 3.62 4.74
N GLY A 83 4.09 2.42 5.01
CA GLY A 83 3.12 1.73 4.16
C GLY A 83 1.77 2.46 4.07
N ILE A 84 1.22 2.88 5.20
CA ILE A 84 -0.09 3.56 5.23
C ILE A 84 0.00 5.03 4.81
N GLY A 85 1.16 5.67 4.95
CA GLY A 85 1.34 7.10 4.76
C GLY A 85 0.95 7.58 3.37
N GLY A 86 1.38 6.87 2.33
CA GLY A 86 1.02 7.19 0.94
C GLY A 86 -0.49 7.19 0.68
N GLY A 87 -1.19 6.15 1.19
CA GLY A 87 -2.64 6.05 1.10
C GLY A 87 -3.36 7.16 1.86
N MET A 88 -2.87 7.52 3.05
CA MET A 88 -3.42 8.62 3.84
C MET A 88 -3.29 9.96 3.11
N VAL A 89 -2.11 10.27 2.60
CA VAL A 89 -1.87 11.54 1.87
C VAL A 89 -2.76 11.61 0.62
N ARG A 90 -2.87 10.53 -0.14
CA ARG A 90 -3.75 10.46 -1.31
C ARG A 90 -5.21 10.76 -0.94
N ASP A 91 -5.74 10.09 0.09
CA ASP A 91 -7.12 10.24 0.50
C ASP A 91 -7.40 11.68 0.99
N LEU A 92 -6.47 12.26 1.77
CA LEU A 92 -6.57 13.65 2.22
C LEU A 92 -6.56 14.66 1.07
N LEU A 93 -5.70 14.45 0.06
CA LEU A 93 -5.67 15.31 -1.13
C LEU A 93 -6.95 15.21 -1.96
N ASN A 94 -7.63 14.07 -1.92
CA ASN A 94 -8.94 13.88 -2.55
C ASN A 94 -10.10 14.44 -1.71
N GLY A 95 -9.84 14.97 -0.52
CA GLY A 95 -10.88 15.43 0.41
C GLY A 95 -11.68 14.30 1.05
N GLU A 96 -11.16 13.08 1.03
CA GLU A 96 -11.80 11.89 1.59
C GLU A 96 -11.23 11.55 2.97
N ILE A 97 -12.05 10.90 3.80
CA ILE A 97 -11.57 10.35 5.08
C ILE A 97 -10.63 9.19 4.78
N PRO A 98 -9.38 9.22 5.28
CA PRO A 98 -8.38 8.19 5.00
C PRO A 98 -8.88 6.77 5.23
N SER A 99 -8.59 5.90 4.28
CA SER A 99 -9.01 4.48 4.29
C SER A 99 -8.53 3.74 5.53
N VAL A 100 -7.38 4.12 6.09
CA VAL A 100 -6.85 3.55 7.34
C VAL A 100 -7.74 3.81 8.54
N LEU A 101 -8.45 4.94 8.58
CA LEU A 101 -9.38 5.29 9.66
C LEU A 101 -10.77 4.65 9.47
N ARG A 102 -11.11 4.34 8.22
CA ARG A 102 -12.42 3.75 7.88
C ARG A 102 -12.42 2.22 7.91
N LYS A 103 -11.27 1.61 7.58
CA LYS A 103 -11.11 0.16 7.40
C LYS A 103 -10.02 -0.36 8.32
N ASN A 104 -10.39 -0.85 9.50
CA ASN A 104 -9.45 -1.38 10.50
C ASN A 104 -8.53 -2.49 9.95
N VAL A 105 -9.00 -3.26 8.96
CA VAL A 105 -8.22 -4.32 8.31
C VAL A 105 -7.06 -3.76 7.47
N TYR A 106 -7.11 -2.48 7.09
CA TYR A 106 -6.04 -1.82 6.36
C TYR A 106 -4.75 -1.76 7.19
N ALA A 107 -4.87 -1.26 8.41
CA ALA A 107 -3.73 -1.17 9.34
C ALA A 107 -3.23 -2.55 9.76
N LEU A 108 -4.13 -3.52 9.98
CA LEU A 108 -3.76 -4.90 10.33
C LEU A 108 -2.91 -5.57 9.25
N ALA A 109 -3.25 -5.40 7.97
CA ALA A 109 -2.45 -5.95 6.87
C ALA A 109 -1.03 -5.35 6.84
N ALA A 110 -0.89 -4.05 7.11
CA ALA A 110 0.41 -3.40 7.21
C ALA A 110 1.23 -3.91 8.41
N ILE A 111 0.60 -4.05 9.58
CA ILE A 111 1.25 -4.56 10.81
C ILE A 111 1.73 -6.00 10.60
N LEU A 112 0.88 -6.87 10.06
CA LEU A 112 1.24 -8.27 9.81
C LEU A 112 2.33 -8.40 8.75
N GLY A 113 2.29 -7.59 7.70
CA GLY A 113 3.30 -7.56 6.66
C GLY A 113 4.65 -7.05 7.15
N ALA A 114 4.66 -5.93 7.87
CA ALA A 114 5.86 -5.36 8.46
C ALA A 114 6.47 -6.30 9.52
N GLY A 115 5.64 -6.89 10.38
CA GLY A 115 6.07 -7.87 11.38
C GLY A 115 6.63 -9.14 10.74
N ALA A 116 5.96 -9.67 9.72
CA ALA A 116 6.46 -10.82 8.98
C ALA A 116 7.82 -10.53 8.32
N TYR A 117 7.98 -9.37 7.69
CA TYR A 117 9.26 -9.00 7.11
C TYR A 117 10.36 -8.89 8.17
N TYR A 118 10.08 -8.24 9.30
CA TYR A 118 11.03 -8.16 10.41
C TYR A 118 11.51 -9.55 10.85
N LEU A 119 10.61 -10.50 11.05
CA LEU A 119 10.93 -11.88 11.43
C LEU A 119 11.73 -12.62 10.33
N LEU A 120 11.30 -12.47 9.07
CA LEU A 120 11.98 -13.09 7.93
C LEU A 120 13.38 -12.51 7.70
N ALA A 121 13.58 -11.22 7.94
CA ALA A 121 14.88 -10.56 7.81
C ALA A 121 15.91 -11.08 8.84
N HIS A 122 15.45 -11.59 9.98
CA HIS A 122 16.29 -12.23 11.01
C HIS A 122 16.40 -13.75 10.83
N SER A 123 15.77 -14.31 9.82
CA SER A 123 15.88 -15.75 9.48
C SER A 123 17.04 -16.00 8.52
N ALA A 124 17.40 -17.28 8.32
CA ALA A 124 18.43 -17.69 7.35
C ALA A 124 17.97 -17.58 5.87
N LEU A 125 16.84 -16.95 5.58
CA LEU A 125 16.32 -16.82 4.23
C LEU A 125 17.08 -15.71 3.46
N PRO A 126 17.26 -15.88 2.14
CA PRO A 126 17.83 -14.83 1.32
C PRO A 126 16.93 -13.58 1.34
N ALA A 127 17.54 -12.40 1.40
CA ALA A 127 16.82 -11.12 1.53
C ALA A 127 15.70 -10.94 0.49
N PHE A 128 15.97 -11.36 -0.75
CA PHE A 128 14.98 -11.29 -1.83
C PHE A 128 13.72 -12.14 -1.54
N ALA A 129 13.89 -13.35 -1.01
CA ALA A 129 12.77 -14.23 -0.65
C ALA A 129 11.96 -13.63 0.53
N SER A 130 12.63 -13.07 1.52
CA SER A 130 11.99 -12.39 2.66
C SER A 130 11.11 -11.22 2.22
N VAL A 131 11.63 -10.39 1.31
CA VAL A 131 10.87 -9.28 0.70
C VAL A 131 9.64 -9.79 -0.04
N LEU A 132 9.81 -10.77 -0.93
CA LEU A 132 8.70 -11.30 -1.74
C LEU A 132 7.62 -11.93 -0.87
N LEU A 133 7.98 -12.72 0.13
CA LEU A 133 7.04 -13.38 1.03
C LEU A 133 6.24 -12.35 1.85
N ALA A 134 6.91 -11.37 2.44
CA ALA A 134 6.25 -10.33 3.22
C ALA A 134 5.35 -9.43 2.37
N CYS A 135 5.80 -9.03 1.18
CA CYS A 135 4.97 -8.27 0.24
C CYS A 135 3.75 -9.08 -0.19
N SER A 136 3.93 -10.35 -0.58
CA SER A 136 2.84 -11.23 -1.00
C SER A 136 1.82 -11.44 0.11
N LEU A 137 2.27 -11.61 1.35
CA LEU A 137 1.41 -11.72 2.52
C LEU A 137 0.56 -10.46 2.71
N THR A 138 1.20 -9.28 2.68
CA THR A 138 0.52 -7.99 2.86
C THR A 138 -0.52 -7.75 1.77
N ILE A 139 -0.12 -7.94 0.51
CA ILE A 139 -0.99 -7.76 -0.66
C ILE A 139 -2.15 -8.76 -0.60
N GLY A 140 -1.87 -10.02 -0.32
CA GLY A 140 -2.89 -11.07 -0.21
C GLY A 140 -3.91 -10.78 0.87
N LEU A 141 -3.46 -10.40 2.08
CA LEU A 141 -4.34 -10.02 3.18
C LEU A 141 -5.21 -8.81 2.81
N ARG A 142 -4.61 -7.81 2.16
CA ARG A 142 -5.29 -6.59 1.76
C ARG A 142 -6.37 -6.85 0.70
N LEU A 143 -6.05 -7.66 -0.32
CA LEU A 143 -7.00 -8.04 -1.36
C LEU A 143 -8.10 -8.94 -0.82
N ALA A 144 -7.75 -9.94 0.01
CA ALA A 144 -8.72 -10.80 0.69
C ALA A 144 -9.69 -9.98 1.55
N ALA A 145 -9.18 -9.06 2.37
CA ALA A 145 -10.01 -8.20 3.21
C ALA A 145 -10.97 -7.31 2.38
N THR A 146 -10.52 -6.87 1.21
CA THR A 146 -11.36 -6.08 0.29
C THR A 146 -12.43 -6.96 -0.37
N TYR A 147 -12.05 -8.16 -0.84
CA TYR A 147 -12.95 -9.10 -1.51
C TYR A 147 -14.02 -9.64 -0.57
N PHE A 148 -13.63 -10.11 0.64
CA PHE A 148 -14.55 -10.64 1.64
C PHE A 148 -15.25 -9.57 2.47
N ARG A 149 -15.00 -8.28 2.20
CA ARG A 149 -15.59 -7.14 2.92
C ARG A 149 -15.47 -7.30 4.44
N TRP A 150 -14.31 -7.70 4.91
CA TRP A 150 -14.08 -7.87 6.34
C TRP A 150 -14.24 -6.55 7.07
N HIS A 151 -15.21 -6.51 7.96
CA HIS A 151 -15.43 -5.40 8.87
C HIS A 151 -15.20 -5.92 10.29
N LEU A 152 -14.30 -5.29 11.02
CA LEU A 152 -14.22 -5.55 12.46
C LEU A 152 -15.51 -5.06 13.14
N PRO A 153 -16.04 -5.79 14.13
CA PRO A 153 -17.21 -5.37 14.86
C PRO A 153 -16.98 -3.98 15.46
N ARG A 154 -17.88 -3.04 15.14
CA ARG A 154 -17.86 -1.72 15.75
C ARG A 154 -18.44 -1.84 17.14
N PRO A 155 -17.83 -1.29 18.20
CA PRO A 155 -18.49 -1.15 19.49
C PRO A 155 -19.78 -0.36 19.28
N ASN A 156 -20.89 -0.93 19.74
CA ASN A 156 -22.18 -0.25 19.63
C ASN A 156 -22.16 0.99 20.53
N PRO A 157 -22.38 2.22 20.00
CA PRO A 157 -22.33 3.42 20.83
C PRO A 157 -23.59 3.62 21.70
N ARG A 158 -24.37 2.56 21.93
CA ARG A 158 -25.54 2.56 22.81
C ARG A 158 -25.33 1.53 23.93
N GLY A 159 -24.64 1.96 24.96
CA GLY A 159 -24.67 1.44 26.30
C GLY A 159 -24.97 2.60 27.22
#